data_054e9b182f27cb3279a7ceed8b38746f
#
_entry.id   054e9b182f27cb3279a7ceed8b38746f
#
_cell.length_a   1.000
_cell.length_b   1.000
_cell.length_c   1.000
_cell.angle_alpha   90.00
_cell.angle_beta   90.00
_cell.angle_gamma   90.00
#
_symmetry.space_group_name_H-M   'P 1'
#
loop_
_entity.id
_entity.type
_entity.pdbx_description
1 polymer ?
#
loop_
_entity_poly.entity_id
_entity_poly.type
_entity_poly.pdbx_seq_one_letter_code
_entity_poly.pdbx_strand_id
1 'polypeptide(L)'
;TPPVYTGIKPDINYLLYYGFFFSSGWLFFIYYREFSMISQTGVFIFITGIVLSALRFLSVIEVPYLFSVVWTSLETFCLVYGMAGVFLRFFNRSSRFWRYLSDSSYWVYLIHVFIVAVVQVLLLNVQIPGFLKLVIVLVTTVVIAMITYRYFVRYTI
;
A
#
# COMPACT_ATOMS: atom_id res chain seq x y z
N THR A 1 -15.76 -2.14 8.69
CA THR A 1 -14.67 -2.61 7.80
C THR A 1 -15.16 -3.88 7.12
N PRO A 2 -15.11 -3.96 5.79
CA PRO A 2 -15.40 -5.23 5.13
C PRO A 2 -14.46 -6.29 5.72
N PRO A 3 -14.96 -7.46 6.11
CA PRO A 3 -14.11 -8.52 6.66
C PRO A 3 -13.06 -8.89 5.62
N VAL A 4 -11.80 -8.98 6.05
CA VAL A 4 -10.72 -9.47 5.17
C VAL A 4 -11.08 -10.89 4.78
N TYR A 5 -11.32 -11.10 3.49
CA TYR A 5 -11.68 -12.41 2.99
C TYR A 5 -10.46 -13.34 3.01
N THR A 6 -10.50 -14.34 3.86
CA THR A 6 -9.41 -15.32 4.00
C THR A 6 -9.78 -16.68 3.39
N GLY A 7 -10.90 -16.76 2.67
CA GLY A 7 -11.39 -17.99 2.06
C GLY A 7 -10.78 -18.28 0.68
N ILE A 8 -10.74 -19.54 0.31
CA ILE A 8 -10.25 -20.01 -1.01
C ILE A 8 -11.28 -19.73 -2.12
N LYS A 9 -12.56 -19.57 -1.78
CA LYS A 9 -13.61 -19.26 -2.77
C LYS A 9 -13.66 -17.75 -3.00
N PRO A 10 -13.44 -17.26 -4.23
CA PRO A 10 -13.52 -15.82 -4.52
C PRO A 10 -14.97 -15.33 -4.34
N ASP A 11 -15.16 -14.34 -3.49
CA ASP A 11 -16.43 -13.62 -3.38
C ASP A 11 -16.46 -12.56 -4.48
N ILE A 12 -17.57 -12.52 -5.24
CA ILE A 12 -17.75 -11.61 -6.38
C ILE A 12 -17.60 -10.13 -5.98
N ASN A 13 -18.02 -9.77 -4.77
CA ASN A 13 -17.94 -8.39 -4.28
C ASN A 13 -16.49 -7.93 -4.12
N TYR A 14 -15.62 -8.80 -3.57
CA TYR A 14 -14.20 -8.49 -3.46
C TYR A 14 -13.51 -8.46 -4.82
N LEU A 15 -13.88 -9.38 -5.72
CA LEU A 15 -13.34 -9.42 -7.08
C LEU A 15 -13.70 -8.14 -7.85
N LEU A 16 -14.93 -7.66 -7.72
CA LEU A 16 -15.35 -6.39 -8.31
C LEU A 16 -14.60 -5.19 -7.69
N TYR A 17 -14.48 -5.17 -6.35
CA TYR A 17 -13.78 -4.10 -5.65
C TYR A 17 -12.30 -4.01 -6.07
N TYR A 18 -11.56 -5.12 -5.98
CA TYR A 18 -10.15 -5.14 -6.37
C TYR A 18 -9.97 -4.97 -7.88
N GLY A 19 -10.88 -5.54 -8.69
CA GLY A 19 -10.89 -5.36 -10.15
C GLY A 19 -11.08 -3.91 -10.57
N PHE A 20 -11.91 -3.16 -9.86
CA PHE A 20 -12.09 -1.72 -10.08
C PHE A 20 -10.78 -0.95 -9.81
N PHE A 21 -10.14 -1.19 -8.67
CA PHE A 21 -8.85 -0.54 -8.36
C PHE A 21 -7.74 -0.95 -9.32
N PHE A 22 -7.68 -2.21 -9.71
CA PHE A 22 -6.72 -2.68 -10.70
C PHE A 22 -6.93 -2.01 -12.06
N SER A 23 -8.16 -1.99 -12.54
CA SER A 23 -8.50 -1.36 -13.83
C SER A 23 -8.24 0.14 -13.82
N SER A 24 -8.55 0.82 -12.72
CA SER A 24 -8.26 2.24 -12.55
C SER A 24 -6.76 2.54 -12.54
N GLY A 25 -5.96 1.70 -11.90
CA GLY A 25 -4.50 1.80 -11.92
C GLY A 25 -3.91 1.57 -13.32
N TRP A 26 -4.47 0.62 -14.08
CA TRP A 26 -4.08 0.36 -15.45
C TRP A 26 -4.43 1.52 -16.39
N LEU A 27 -5.61 2.08 -16.27
CA LEU A 27 -6.01 3.29 -17.00
C LEU A 27 -5.09 4.46 -16.65
N PHE A 28 -4.77 4.64 -15.38
CA PHE A 28 -3.80 5.64 -14.94
C PHE A 28 -2.42 5.45 -15.59
N PHE A 29 -1.95 4.22 -15.71
CA PHE A 29 -0.68 3.91 -16.37
C PHE A 29 -0.69 4.23 -17.87
N ILE A 30 -1.78 3.89 -18.58
CA ILE A 30 -1.90 4.17 -20.04
C ILE A 30 -1.95 5.67 -20.30
N TYR A 31 -2.73 6.40 -19.51
CA TYR A 31 -3.00 7.84 -19.69
C TYR A 31 -2.16 8.74 -18.78
N TYR A 32 -1.04 8.24 -18.21
CA TYR A 32 -0.28 8.98 -17.20
C TYR A 32 0.19 10.37 -17.68
N ARG A 33 0.40 10.58 -18.98
CA ARG A 33 0.79 11.87 -19.56
C ARG A 33 -0.33 12.90 -19.50
N GLU A 34 -1.58 12.46 -19.65
CA GLU A 34 -2.77 13.31 -19.59
C GLU A 34 -3.15 13.63 -18.14
N PHE A 35 -2.76 12.78 -17.21
CA PHE A 35 -2.92 12.98 -15.77
C PHE A 35 -1.85 13.86 -15.12
N SER A 36 -1.16 14.71 -15.89
CA SER A 36 -0.24 15.71 -15.35
C SER A 36 -0.92 16.64 -14.31
N MET A 37 -2.23 16.84 -14.43
CA MET A 37 -3.04 17.54 -13.43
C MET A 37 -3.00 16.85 -12.05
N ILE A 38 -2.91 15.51 -11.99
CA ILE A 38 -2.81 14.78 -10.73
C ILE A 38 -1.49 15.11 -10.01
N SER A 39 -0.42 15.39 -10.74
CA SER A 39 0.83 15.88 -10.15
C SER A 39 0.66 17.24 -9.46
N GLN A 40 -0.21 18.11 -9.96
CA GLN A 40 -0.46 19.42 -9.38
C GLN A 40 -1.44 19.35 -8.21
N THR A 41 -2.51 18.56 -8.35
CA THR A 41 -3.59 18.42 -7.34
C THR A 41 -3.36 17.30 -6.34
N GLY A 42 -2.35 16.43 -6.56
CA GLY A 42 -2.10 15.24 -5.76
C GLY A 42 -1.93 15.52 -4.26
N VAL A 43 -1.31 16.64 -3.89
CA VAL A 43 -1.16 17.05 -2.48
C VAL A 43 -2.53 17.31 -1.86
N PHE A 44 -3.41 18.04 -2.57
CA PHE A 44 -4.76 18.31 -2.08
C PHE A 44 -5.57 17.03 -1.93
N ILE A 45 -5.53 16.15 -2.94
CA ILE A 45 -6.23 14.86 -2.92
C ILE A 45 -5.72 14.02 -1.75
N PHE A 46 -4.41 13.99 -1.50
CA PHE A 46 -3.81 13.25 -0.39
C PHE A 46 -4.25 13.80 0.97
N ILE A 47 -4.22 15.12 1.14
CA ILE A 47 -4.70 15.77 2.37
C ILE A 47 -6.18 15.47 2.58
N THR A 48 -7.00 15.54 1.54
CA THR A 48 -8.42 15.17 1.62
C THR A 48 -8.59 13.72 2.10
N GLY A 49 -7.79 12.77 1.57
CA GLY A 49 -7.80 11.39 2.03
C GLY A 49 -7.46 11.25 3.52
N ILE A 50 -6.43 11.96 3.99
CA ILE A 50 -6.05 11.99 5.42
C ILE A 50 -7.17 12.56 6.28
N VAL A 51 -7.80 13.65 5.85
CA VAL A 51 -8.92 14.28 6.59
C VAL A 51 -10.10 13.32 6.67
N LEU A 52 -10.47 12.66 5.56
CA LEU A 52 -11.54 11.66 5.54
C LEU A 52 -11.25 10.49 6.48
N SER A 53 -10.00 10.02 6.53
CA SER A 53 -9.53 8.97 7.44
C SER A 53 -9.62 9.41 8.89
N ALA A 54 -9.17 10.62 9.19
CA ALA A 54 -9.25 11.20 10.55
C ALA A 54 -10.69 11.39 11.01
N LEU A 55 -11.57 11.91 10.16
CA LEU A 55 -12.99 12.06 10.48
C LEU A 55 -13.65 10.72 10.77
N ARG A 56 -13.31 9.68 10.01
CA ARG A 56 -13.80 8.33 10.26
C ARG A 56 -13.31 7.77 11.60
N PHE A 57 -12.05 7.98 11.92
CA PHE A 57 -11.48 7.53 13.18
C PHE A 57 -12.12 8.23 14.40
N LEU A 58 -12.45 9.52 14.23
CA LEU A 58 -13.09 10.32 15.28
C LEU A 58 -14.62 10.14 15.33
N SER A 59 -15.26 9.68 14.24
CA SER A 59 -16.70 9.48 14.21
C SER A 59 -17.09 8.22 14.99
N VAL A 60 -17.72 8.44 16.13
CA VAL A 60 -18.35 7.40 16.97
C VAL A 60 -19.73 7.00 16.41
N ILE A 61 -20.17 7.62 15.31
CA ILE A 61 -21.50 7.46 14.73
C ILE A 61 -21.57 6.19 13.90
N GLU A 62 -22.49 5.30 14.23
CA GLU A 62 -22.84 4.15 13.40
C GLU A 62 -23.51 4.64 12.11
N VAL A 63 -22.77 4.58 11.02
CA VAL A 63 -23.28 4.93 9.69
C VAL A 63 -23.84 3.70 8.97
N PRO A 64 -24.90 3.86 8.14
CA PRO A 64 -25.43 2.77 7.33
C PRO A 64 -24.35 2.09 6.50
N TYR A 65 -24.46 0.77 6.31
CA TYR A 65 -23.46 -0.04 5.61
C TYR A 65 -23.08 0.52 4.22
N LEU A 66 -24.06 0.90 3.42
CA LEU A 66 -23.82 1.48 2.09
C LEU A 66 -22.99 2.77 2.15
N PHE A 67 -23.29 3.64 3.11
CA PHE A 67 -22.54 4.87 3.31
C PHE A 67 -21.10 4.58 3.72
N SER A 68 -20.88 3.60 4.60
CA SER A 68 -19.53 3.22 5.02
C SER A 68 -18.70 2.64 3.87
N VAL A 69 -19.31 1.90 2.94
CA VAL A 69 -18.63 1.37 1.74
C VAL A 69 -18.20 2.49 0.81
N VAL A 70 -19.11 3.41 0.50
CA VAL A 70 -18.82 4.57 -0.36
C VAL A 70 -17.71 5.44 0.26
N TRP A 71 -17.82 5.73 1.56
CA TRP A 71 -16.84 6.51 2.29
C TRP A 71 -15.44 5.86 2.23
N THR A 72 -15.36 4.57 2.52
CA THR A 72 -14.08 3.82 2.47
C THR A 72 -13.49 3.81 1.08
N SER A 73 -14.32 3.64 0.05
CA SER A 73 -13.85 3.64 -1.34
C SER A 73 -13.30 5.01 -1.74
N LEU A 74 -13.98 6.08 -1.37
CA LEU A 74 -13.54 7.46 -1.62
C LEU A 74 -12.24 7.78 -0.88
N GLU A 75 -12.16 7.43 0.40
CA GLU A 75 -10.96 7.56 1.24
C GLU A 75 -9.77 6.83 0.59
N THR A 76 -9.95 5.56 0.24
CA THR A 76 -8.90 4.76 -0.40
C THR A 76 -8.46 5.36 -1.73
N PHE A 77 -9.41 5.80 -2.54
CA PHE A 77 -9.14 6.46 -3.81
C PHE A 77 -8.31 7.74 -3.62
N CYS A 78 -8.71 8.59 -2.70
CA CYS A 78 -7.98 9.83 -2.39
C CYS A 78 -6.57 9.54 -1.86
N LEU A 79 -6.40 8.56 -0.98
CA LEU A 79 -5.09 8.21 -0.45
C LEU A 79 -4.17 7.63 -1.54
N VAL A 80 -4.65 6.68 -2.35
CA VAL A 80 -3.84 6.02 -3.38
C VAL A 80 -3.43 7.00 -4.48
N TYR A 81 -4.39 7.70 -5.09
CA TYR A 81 -4.10 8.64 -6.19
C TYR A 81 -3.47 9.93 -5.70
N GLY A 82 -3.81 10.39 -4.50
CA GLY A 82 -3.16 11.51 -3.87
C GLY A 82 -1.68 11.21 -3.59
N MET A 83 -1.36 10.04 -3.03
CA MET A 83 0.01 9.60 -2.81
C MET A 83 0.77 9.46 -4.14
N ALA A 84 0.18 8.85 -5.17
CA ALA A 84 0.77 8.78 -6.51
C ALA A 84 1.10 10.18 -7.05
N GLY A 85 0.19 11.16 -6.91
CA GLY A 85 0.42 12.54 -7.32
C GLY A 85 1.55 13.23 -6.54
N VAL A 86 1.63 13.01 -5.22
CA VAL A 86 2.75 13.49 -4.39
C VAL A 86 4.07 12.90 -4.86
N PHE A 87 4.12 11.58 -5.13
CA PHE A 87 5.33 10.95 -5.65
C PHE A 87 5.73 11.50 -7.02
N LEU A 88 4.79 11.67 -7.94
CA LEU A 88 5.05 12.26 -9.25
C LEU A 88 5.58 13.69 -9.16
N ARG A 89 5.14 14.46 -8.18
CA ARG A 89 5.56 15.85 -7.99
C ARG A 89 6.94 15.98 -7.36
N PHE A 90 7.20 15.22 -6.29
CA PHE A 90 8.41 15.42 -5.47
C PHE A 90 9.52 14.42 -5.76
N PHE A 91 9.19 13.23 -6.26
CA PHE A 91 10.13 12.12 -6.43
C PHE A 91 10.37 11.72 -7.89
N ASN A 92 9.87 12.48 -8.85
CA ASN A 92 10.04 12.23 -10.29
C ASN A 92 11.47 12.52 -10.80
N ARG A 93 12.45 12.65 -9.92
CA ARG A 93 13.86 12.76 -10.31
C ARG A 93 14.46 11.37 -10.50
N SER A 94 15.04 11.13 -11.68
CA SER A 94 15.77 9.90 -11.95
C SER A 94 17.04 9.84 -11.08
N SER A 95 16.97 9.13 -9.98
CA SER A 95 18.10 8.84 -9.10
C SER A 95 18.39 7.35 -9.15
N ARG A 96 19.68 6.96 -9.06
CA ARG A 96 20.09 5.55 -8.98
C ARG A 96 19.46 4.85 -7.76
N PHE A 97 19.26 5.59 -6.67
CA PHE A 97 18.62 5.10 -5.46
C PHE A 97 17.14 4.76 -5.69
N TRP A 98 16.37 5.68 -6.31
CA TRP A 98 14.95 5.47 -6.58
C TRP A 98 14.73 4.33 -7.58
N ARG A 99 15.59 4.22 -8.60
CA ARG A 99 15.55 3.09 -9.52
C ARG A 99 15.80 1.78 -8.79
N TYR A 100 16.83 1.71 -7.95
CA TYR A 100 17.14 0.53 -7.15
C TYR A 100 15.96 0.13 -6.25
N LEU A 101 15.33 1.11 -5.59
CA LEU A 101 14.17 0.87 -4.72
C LEU A 101 12.95 0.37 -5.53
N SER A 102 12.70 0.95 -6.68
CA SER A 102 11.62 0.51 -7.60
C SER A 102 11.84 -0.92 -8.08
N ASP A 103 13.06 -1.23 -8.54
CA ASP A 103 13.39 -2.56 -9.07
C ASP A 103 13.33 -3.62 -7.96
N SER A 104 13.71 -3.27 -6.72
CA SER A 104 13.64 -4.17 -5.58
C SER A 104 12.23 -4.36 -5.03
N SER A 105 11.31 -3.42 -5.26
CA SER A 105 9.96 -3.44 -4.68
C SER A 105 9.15 -4.68 -5.04
N TYR A 106 9.27 -5.14 -6.28
CA TYR A 106 8.62 -6.37 -6.73
C TYR A 106 9.14 -7.61 -5.98
N TRP A 107 10.46 -7.71 -5.79
CA TRP A 107 11.06 -8.80 -5.02
C TRP A 107 10.64 -8.75 -3.55
N VAL A 108 10.68 -7.56 -2.95
CA VAL A 108 10.21 -7.35 -1.57
C VAL A 108 8.77 -7.80 -1.44
N TYR A 109 7.90 -7.44 -2.39
CA TYR A 109 6.50 -7.86 -2.41
C TYR A 109 6.34 -9.38 -2.44
N LEU A 110 7.16 -10.09 -3.21
CA LEU A 110 7.08 -11.55 -3.31
C LEU A 110 7.47 -12.26 -2.01
N ILE A 111 8.53 -11.82 -1.36
CA ILE A 111 9.12 -12.59 -0.24
C ILE A 111 8.70 -12.08 1.14
N HIS A 112 8.14 -10.85 1.25
CA HIS A 112 7.84 -10.25 2.55
C HIS A 112 6.91 -11.11 3.41
N VAL A 113 5.92 -11.76 2.81
CA VAL A 113 4.93 -12.58 3.56
C VAL A 113 5.63 -13.72 4.29
N PHE A 114 6.57 -14.40 3.64
CA PHE A 114 7.33 -15.50 4.26
C PHE A 114 8.22 -15.00 5.39
N ILE A 115 8.93 -13.88 5.16
CA ILE A 115 9.83 -13.30 6.17
C ILE A 115 9.01 -12.82 7.37
N VAL A 116 7.92 -12.10 7.15
CA VAL A 116 7.01 -11.63 8.20
C VAL A 116 6.51 -12.80 9.04
N ALA A 117 6.03 -13.89 8.39
CA ALA A 117 5.52 -15.06 9.09
C ALA A 117 6.59 -15.70 9.99
N VAL A 118 7.80 -15.88 9.46
CA VAL A 118 8.93 -16.45 10.25
C VAL A 118 9.29 -15.55 11.43
N VAL A 119 9.46 -14.24 11.20
CA VAL A 119 9.82 -13.30 12.26
C VAL A 119 8.72 -13.21 13.33
N GLN A 120 7.45 -13.23 12.93
CA GLN A 120 6.34 -13.24 13.88
C GLN A 120 6.33 -14.49 14.75
N VAL A 121 6.57 -15.66 14.17
CA VAL A 121 6.67 -16.93 14.93
C VAL A 121 7.82 -16.86 15.95
N LEU A 122 8.98 -16.34 15.55
CA LEU A 122 10.13 -16.16 16.44
C LEU A 122 9.83 -15.21 17.62
N LEU A 123 8.98 -14.20 17.37
CA LEU A 123 8.62 -13.20 18.37
C LEU A 123 7.39 -13.59 19.23
N LEU A 124 6.75 -14.74 19.00
CA LEU A 124 5.57 -15.14 19.75
C LEU A 124 5.79 -15.16 21.25
N ASN A 125 6.86 -15.78 21.69
CA ASN A 125 7.18 -15.98 23.11
C ASN A 125 7.94 -14.81 23.76
N VAL A 126 8.29 -13.77 22.97
CA VAL A 126 9.03 -12.62 23.49
C VAL A 126 8.05 -11.61 24.06
N GLN A 127 8.17 -11.31 25.34
CA GLN A 127 7.32 -10.34 26.04
C GLN A 127 7.84 -8.90 25.86
N ILE A 128 7.57 -8.32 24.70
CA ILE A 128 7.86 -6.92 24.39
C ILE A 128 6.60 -6.19 23.91
N PRO A 129 6.52 -4.85 24.07
CA PRO A 129 5.38 -4.06 23.59
C PRO A 129 5.06 -4.31 22.12
N GLY A 130 3.78 -4.38 21.77
CA GLY A 130 3.33 -4.69 20.41
C GLY A 130 3.90 -3.75 19.33
N PHE A 131 4.05 -2.46 19.66
CA PHE A 131 4.69 -1.48 18.79
C PHE A 131 6.15 -1.86 18.46
N LEU A 132 6.91 -2.32 19.46
CA LEU A 132 8.30 -2.73 19.26
C LEU A 132 8.39 -4.00 18.40
N LYS A 133 7.47 -4.96 18.59
CA LYS A 133 7.35 -6.13 17.71
C LYS A 133 7.11 -5.72 16.27
N LEU A 134 6.19 -4.79 16.03
CA LEU A 134 5.89 -4.28 14.70
C LEU A 134 7.14 -3.66 14.04
N VAL A 135 7.86 -2.81 14.76
CA VAL A 135 9.09 -2.18 14.24
C VAL A 135 10.15 -3.23 13.90
N ILE A 136 10.37 -4.21 14.79
CA ILE A 136 11.34 -5.29 14.55
C ILE A 136 10.97 -6.11 13.31
N VAL A 137 9.69 -6.52 13.18
CA VAL A 137 9.21 -7.27 12.02
C VAL A 137 9.41 -6.47 10.73
N LEU A 138 9.06 -5.19 10.73
CA LEU A 138 9.15 -4.34 9.56
C LEU A 138 10.60 -4.13 9.13
N VAL A 139 11.47 -3.73 10.06
CA VAL A 139 12.89 -3.49 9.77
C VAL A 139 13.57 -4.78 9.31
N THR A 140 13.38 -5.89 10.01
CA THR A 140 13.99 -7.18 9.66
C THR A 140 13.52 -7.65 8.29
N THR A 141 12.23 -7.51 7.98
CA THR A 141 11.67 -7.87 6.67
C THR A 141 12.31 -7.07 5.54
N VAL A 142 12.39 -5.74 5.69
CA VAL A 142 12.99 -4.87 4.67
C VAL A 142 14.47 -5.19 4.48
N VAL A 143 15.23 -5.35 5.56
CA VAL A 143 16.67 -5.64 5.51
C VAL A 143 16.93 -6.97 4.81
N ILE A 144 16.25 -8.05 5.21
CA ILE A 144 16.42 -9.38 4.59
C ILE A 144 16.00 -9.34 3.12
N ALA A 145 14.87 -8.68 2.80
CA ALA A 145 14.40 -8.57 1.43
C ALA A 145 15.37 -7.81 0.53
N MET A 146 15.98 -6.73 1.02
CA MET A 146 16.98 -5.95 0.27
C MET A 146 18.30 -6.72 0.10
N ILE A 147 18.74 -7.46 1.11
CA ILE A 147 19.93 -8.30 1.02
C ILE A 147 19.70 -9.40 -0.02
N THR A 148 18.59 -10.12 0.08
CA THR A 148 18.26 -11.19 -0.88
C THR A 148 18.09 -10.67 -2.29
N TYR A 149 17.46 -9.50 -2.49
CA TYR A 149 17.39 -8.84 -3.79
C TYR A 149 18.79 -8.60 -4.37
N ARG A 150 19.69 -8.03 -3.56
CA ARG A 150 21.04 -7.71 -4.02
C ARG A 150 21.82 -8.93 -4.47
N TYR A 151 21.75 -10.05 -3.73
CA TYR A 151 22.57 -11.22 -3.99
C TYR A 151 21.94 -12.21 -4.99
N PHE A 152 20.61 -12.36 -4.99
CA PHE A 152 19.94 -13.38 -5.80
C PHE A 152 19.32 -12.83 -7.09
N VAL A 153 18.91 -11.57 -7.11
CA VAL A 153 18.16 -11.03 -8.27
C VAL A 153 19.02 -10.09 -9.11
N ARG A 154 19.71 -9.15 -8.47
CA ARG A 154 20.43 -8.09 -9.20
C ARG A 154 21.57 -8.57 -10.08
N TYR A 155 22.20 -9.69 -9.76
CA TYR A 155 23.34 -10.22 -10.50
C TYR A 155 22.98 -11.40 -11.40
N THR A 156 21.70 -11.79 -11.43
CA THR A 156 21.21 -12.90 -12.26
C THR A 156 20.49 -12.42 -13.51
N ILE A 157 20.19 -11.13 -13.61
CA ILE A 157 19.61 -10.44 -14.76
C ILE A 157 20.64 -9.41 -15.25
#